data_42ec22471104d49c2aa6c2e2f6288641
#
_entry.id   42ec22471104d49c2aa6c2e2f6288641
#
_cell.length_a   1.000
_cell.length_b   1.000
_cell.length_c   1.000
_cell.angle_alpha   90.00
_cell.angle_beta   90.00
_cell.angle_gamma   90.00
#
_symmetry.space_group_name_H-M   'P 1'
#
loop_
_entity.id
_entity.type
_entity.pdbx_description
1 polymer ?
#
loop_
_entity_poly.entity_id
_entity_poly.type
_entity_poly.pdbx_seq_one_letter_code
_entity_poly.pdbx_strand_id
1 'polypeptide(L)'
;DAGALLESKAMCTLYDSLQLAHKCILNSFYGYVMRRGARWYSMEMAGVVTYTGAGIIKEARVLVEKIGKTLELDTDGIWCVLPACFPQNVVATTRSAKKPKVAISYPCVMLNVDVDRNNHNPQYQTLNPETGAYDKQREMSIEFEVDGPYKAMILPASTEEGRLLKKRYAVFELNGDLAELKGFEVKRRGELQLLKVFQTQIFYEGAFLEGSTLEECYASVAKVADRWLDVIDTQGVDLDDDEVLELFSEQKSMSKTLDEYGAQKSTAITVARRLAEFLGEQMVANAGLACKFIIAHRPAEKPVTERAIPVTIFDAEPAVKVHFLRKWLKDRSLCAEEVDIRSIIDWGYYRKRLDVAIQKIVSVPAALQGVANPVPRVRHPDWLGKVVRAQDDTFKQQSVKSMFQGAIDKGAKPVDMEDLFGGKAKGALATRPVVRRRQRGL
;
A
#
# COMPACT_ATOMS: atom_id res chain seq x y z
N ASP A 1 -36.57 27.11 -19.16
CA ASP A 1 -35.76 28.14 -19.84
C ASP A 1 -34.35 27.59 -20.09
N ALA A 2 -34.04 27.27 -21.37
CA ALA A 2 -32.77 26.61 -21.75
C ALA A 2 -31.57 27.54 -21.48
N GLY A 3 -31.74 28.86 -21.56
CA GLY A 3 -30.69 29.83 -21.27
C GLY A 3 -30.25 29.82 -19.82
N ALA A 4 -31.23 29.85 -18.88
CA ALA A 4 -30.94 29.79 -17.44
C ALA A 4 -30.28 28.47 -17.01
N LEU A 5 -30.64 27.36 -17.67
CA LEU A 5 -29.99 26.08 -17.41
C LEU A 5 -28.52 26.06 -17.87
N LEU A 6 -28.23 26.67 -19.03
CA LEU A 6 -26.88 26.76 -19.57
C LEU A 6 -26.00 27.64 -18.67
N GLU A 7 -26.54 28.78 -18.23
CA GLU A 7 -25.88 29.69 -17.29
C GLU A 7 -25.57 29.00 -15.94
N SER A 8 -26.55 28.29 -15.36
CA SER A 8 -26.33 27.52 -14.12
C SER A 8 -25.25 26.47 -14.26
N LYS A 9 -25.20 25.75 -15.39
CA LYS A 9 -24.12 24.77 -15.64
C LYS A 9 -22.75 25.44 -15.77
N ALA A 10 -22.68 26.59 -16.46
CA ALA A 10 -21.43 27.32 -16.58
C ALA A 10 -20.93 27.84 -15.22
N MET A 11 -21.85 28.32 -14.35
CA MET A 11 -21.52 28.74 -12.99
C MET A 11 -21.04 27.57 -12.11
N CYS A 12 -21.68 26.40 -12.19
CA CYS A 12 -21.20 25.21 -11.50
C CYS A 12 -19.78 24.85 -11.91
N THR A 13 -19.48 24.81 -13.21
CA THR A 13 -18.13 24.53 -13.72
C THR A 13 -17.10 25.56 -13.24
N LEU A 14 -17.48 26.84 -13.19
CA LEU A 14 -16.63 27.93 -12.68
C LEU A 14 -16.31 27.71 -11.20
N TYR A 15 -17.33 27.49 -10.36
CA TYR A 15 -17.13 27.29 -8.93
C TYR A 15 -16.34 26.01 -8.61
N ASP A 16 -16.57 24.93 -9.32
CA ASP A 16 -15.78 23.70 -9.18
C ASP A 16 -14.30 23.95 -9.51
N SER A 17 -14.04 24.71 -10.57
CA SER A 17 -12.66 25.07 -10.94
C SER A 17 -12.00 25.98 -9.90
N LEU A 18 -12.74 26.95 -9.35
CA LEU A 18 -12.25 27.84 -8.28
C LEU A 18 -11.98 27.07 -6.99
N GLN A 19 -12.88 26.21 -6.58
CA GLN A 19 -12.70 25.34 -5.41
C GLN A 19 -11.45 24.49 -5.55
N LEU A 20 -11.27 23.85 -6.69
CA LEU A 20 -10.09 23.01 -6.96
C LEU A 20 -8.80 23.85 -6.94
N ALA A 21 -8.81 25.05 -7.52
CA ALA A 21 -7.65 25.95 -7.49
C ALA A 21 -7.26 26.32 -6.05
N HIS A 22 -8.23 26.71 -5.21
CA HIS A 22 -7.96 27.04 -3.79
C HIS A 22 -7.44 25.81 -3.02
N LYS A 23 -8.02 24.64 -3.23
CA LYS A 23 -7.55 23.37 -2.63
C LYS A 23 -6.10 23.08 -3.02
N CYS A 24 -5.73 23.27 -4.29
CA CYS A 24 -4.36 23.08 -4.78
C CYS A 24 -3.39 24.08 -4.12
N ILE A 25 -3.79 25.34 -3.95
CA ILE A 25 -2.96 26.38 -3.31
C ILE A 25 -2.70 26.00 -1.85
N LEU A 26 -3.74 25.64 -1.10
CA LEU A 26 -3.63 25.27 0.32
C LEU A 26 -2.71 24.04 0.52
N ASN A 27 -2.93 23.01 -0.25
CA ASN A 27 -2.13 21.78 -0.17
C ASN A 27 -0.66 22.01 -0.59
N SER A 28 -0.45 22.85 -1.61
CA SER A 28 0.89 23.20 -2.10
C SER A 28 1.66 24.05 -1.08
N PHE A 29 0.99 24.94 -0.36
CA PHE A 29 1.63 25.77 0.66
C PHE A 29 2.22 24.92 1.79
N TYR A 30 1.48 23.92 2.30
CA TYR A 30 2.01 22.96 3.27
C TYR A 30 3.24 22.20 2.74
N GLY A 31 3.17 21.68 1.52
CA GLY A 31 4.30 21.00 0.89
C GLY A 31 5.50 21.92 0.66
N TYR A 32 5.24 23.20 0.37
CA TYR A 32 6.28 24.21 0.17
C TYR A 32 7.08 24.50 1.45
N VAL A 33 6.43 24.64 2.61
CA VAL A 33 7.13 24.92 3.88
C VAL A 33 8.02 23.75 4.34
N MET A 34 7.77 22.54 3.85
CA MET A 34 8.62 21.35 4.09
C MET A 34 9.82 21.23 3.16
N ARG A 35 9.85 22.00 2.06
CA ARG A 35 10.90 21.87 1.04
C ARG A 35 12.16 22.59 1.50
N ARG A 36 13.26 21.88 1.62
CA ARG A 36 14.58 22.50 1.89
C ARG A 36 14.91 23.52 0.82
N GLY A 37 15.31 24.73 1.25
CA GLY A 37 15.58 25.86 0.37
C GLY A 37 14.35 26.67 -0.04
N ALA A 38 13.15 26.36 0.44
CA ALA A 38 11.99 27.20 0.28
C ALA A 38 12.14 28.49 1.12
N ARG A 39 11.63 29.61 0.60
CA ARG A 39 11.71 30.90 1.28
C ARG A 39 11.09 30.91 2.68
N TRP A 40 10.01 30.15 2.85
CA TRP A 40 9.27 30.00 4.12
C TRP A 40 9.42 28.59 4.70
N TYR A 41 10.63 28.04 4.63
CA TYR A 41 10.90 26.74 5.22
C TYR A 41 10.75 26.79 6.74
N SER A 42 9.88 25.96 7.30
CA SER A 42 9.70 25.79 8.74
C SER A 42 9.33 24.34 9.06
N MET A 43 10.26 23.65 9.69
CA MET A 43 10.04 22.30 10.19
C MET A 43 9.03 22.28 11.36
N GLU A 44 9.04 23.33 12.17
CA GLU A 44 8.15 23.48 13.32
C GLU A 44 6.69 23.56 12.88
N MET A 45 6.39 24.42 11.89
CA MET A 45 5.04 24.56 11.32
C MET A 45 4.59 23.22 10.73
N ALA A 46 5.44 22.58 9.96
CA ALA A 46 5.14 21.27 9.38
C ALA A 46 4.94 20.21 10.46
N GLY A 47 5.73 20.27 11.53
CA GLY A 47 5.59 19.39 12.69
C GLY A 47 4.25 19.56 13.41
N VAL A 48 3.79 20.80 13.60
CA VAL A 48 2.47 21.09 14.21
C VAL A 48 1.35 20.53 13.35
N VAL A 49 1.36 20.74 12.04
CA VAL A 49 0.33 20.23 11.13
C VAL A 49 0.26 18.70 11.16
N THR A 50 1.42 18.03 11.07
CA THR A 50 1.45 16.56 11.11
C THR A 50 1.07 15.98 12.46
N TYR A 51 1.46 16.63 13.55
CA TYR A 51 1.10 16.20 14.91
C TYR A 51 -0.41 16.34 15.15
N THR A 52 -0.99 17.48 14.77
CA THR A 52 -2.43 17.73 14.90
C THR A 52 -3.24 16.75 14.06
N GLY A 53 -2.88 16.58 12.78
CA GLY A 53 -3.53 15.61 11.92
C GLY A 53 -3.43 14.17 12.43
N ALA A 54 -2.27 13.78 12.97
CA ALA A 54 -2.10 12.47 13.60
C ALA A 54 -2.94 12.30 14.87
N GLY A 55 -3.19 13.37 15.62
CA GLY A 55 -4.13 13.37 16.76
C GLY A 55 -5.56 13.13 16.29
N ILE A 56 -6.02 13.92 15.35
CA ILE A 56 -7.39 13.86 14.80
C ILE A 56 -7.69 12.46 14.25
N ILE A 57 -6.83 11.90 13.38
CA ILE A 57 -7.09 10.58 12.78
C ILE A 57 -7.08 9.45 13.82
N LYS A 58 -6.32 9.57 14.91
CA LYS A 58 -6.34 8.59 16.01
C LYS A 58 -7.64 8.63 16.78
N GLU A 59 -8.17 9.80 17.07
CA GLU A 59 -9.47 9.97 17.73
C GLU A 59 -10.61 9.50 16.82
N ALA A 60 -10.57 9.87 15.55
CA ALA A 60 -11.50 9.38 14.53
C ALA A 60 -11.50 7.84 14.44
N ARG A 61 -10.34 7.22 14.50
CA ARG A 61 -10.20 5.76 14.55
C ARG A 61 -10.95 5.16 15.75
N VAL A 62 -10.82 5.77 16.94
CA VAL A 62 -11.51 5.28 18.15
C VAL A 62 -13.03 5.31 17.98
N LEU A 63 -13.55 6.32 17.29
CA LEU A 63 -14.99 6.42 16.99
C LEU A 63 -15.42 5.33 15.99
N VAL A 64 -14.68 5.15 14.91
CA VAL A 64 -14.96 4.12 13.89
C VAL A 64 -14.87 2.71 14.49
N GLU A 65 -13.94 2.45 15.41
CA GLU A 65 -13.80 1.15 16.08
C GLU A 65 -14.97 0.78 16.99
N LYS A 66 -15.87 1.75 17.33
CA LYS A 66 -17.12 1.45 18.03
C LYS A 66 -18.16 0.76 17.14
N ILE A 67 -18.10 0.97 15.83
CA ILE A 67 -19.07 0.45 14.86
C ILE A 67 -18.51 -0.61 13.91
N GLY A 68 -17.18 -0.69 13.75
CA GLY A 68 -16.55 -1.59 12.81
C GLY A 68 -15.09 -1.88 13.14
N LYS A 69 -14.40 -2.52 12.20
CA LYS A 69 -12.97 -2.83 12.28
C LYS A 69 -12.20 -1.94 11.33
N THR A 70 -11.29 -1.12 11.85
CA THR A 70 -10.38 -0.31 11.02
C THR A 70 -9.33 -1.20 10.36
N LEU A 71 -9.06 -0.95 9.07
CA LEU A 71 -8.08 -1.67 8.24
C LEU A 71 -6.83 -0.84 8.01
N GLU A 72 -7.00 0.34 7.40
CA GLU A 72 -5.89 1.24 7.04
C GLU A 72 -6.28 2.68 7.36
N LEU A 73 -5.30 3.44 7.86
CA LEU A 73 -5.41 4.88 8.09
C LEU A 73 -4.56 5.59 7.03
N ASP A 74 -5.20 6.35 6.16
CA ASP A 74 -4.50 7.10 5.11
C ASP A 74 -4.79 8.60 5.22
N THR A 75 -3.91 9.31 5.92
CA THR A 75 -3.90 10.77 6.09
C THR A 75 -5.15 11.31 6.80
N ASP A 76 -6.28 11.37 6.11
CA ASP A 76 -7.60 11.85 6.54
C ASP A 76 -8.71 10.81 6.33
N GLY A 77 -8.38 9.69 5.69
CA GLY A 77 -9.30 8.59 5.42
C GLY A 77 -9.08 7.38 6.33
N ILE A 78 -10.17 6.69 6.64
CA ILE A 78 -10.17 5.45 7.41
C ILE A 78 -10.89 4.37 6.61
N TRP A 79 -10.15 3.37 6.16
CA TRP A 79 -10.74 2.16 5.61
C TRP A 79 -11.21 1.25 6.74
N CYS A 80 -12.46 0.84 6.70
CA CYS A 80 -13.02 -0.03 7.74
C CYS A 80 -13.95 -1.10 7.17
N VAL A 81 -14.11 -2.19 7.93
CA VAL A 81 -15.12 -3.21 7.70
C VAL A 81 -16.24 -3.01 8.70
N LEU A 82 -17.47 -2.89 8.21
CA LEU A 82 -18.68 -2.89 9.03
C LEU A 82 -19.29 -4.29 9.02
N PRO A 83 -19.95 -4.72 10.13
CA PRO A 83 -20.71 -5.96 10.14
C PRO A 83 -21.82 -5.95 9.07
N ALA A 84 -22.05 -7.09 8.42
CA ALA A 84 -23.08 -7.19 7.37
C ALA A 84 -24.51 -6.85 7.86
N CYS A 85 -24.76 -6.98 9.16
CA CYS A 85 -26.03 -6.58 9.78
C CYS A 85 -26.15 -5.07 10.04
N PHE A 86 -25.07 -4.28 9.86
CA PHE A 86 -25.10 -2.85 10.10
C PHE A 86 -25.77 -2.14 8.92
N PRO A 87 -26.85 -1.37 9.14
CA PRO A 87 -27.56 -0.69 8.05
C PRO A 87 -26.69 0.42 7.46
N GLN A 88 -26.48 0.39 6.16
CA GLN A 88 -25.70 1.43 5.47
C GLN A 88 -26.52 2.68 5.22
N ASN A 89 -27.70 2.49 4.60
CA ASN A 89 -28.61 3.57 4.28
C ASN A 89 -30.01 3.25 4.77
N VAL A 90 -30.63 4.23 5.43
CA VAL A 90 -32.01 4.16 5.88
C VAL A 90 -32.82 5.13 5.05
N VAL A 91 -33.90 4.66 4.40
CA VAL A 91 -34.81 5.49 3.65
C VAL A 91 -36.05 5.76 4.50
N ALA A 92 -36.17 7.00 4.96
CA ALA A 92 -37.33 7.45 5.72
C ALA A 92 -38.35 8.12 4.78
N THR A 93 -39.64 7.80 4.96
CA THR A 93 -40.74 8.52 4.31
C THR A 93 -41.08 9.75 5.12
N THR A 94 -41.18 10.91 4.47
CA THR A 94 -41.52 12.17 5.11
C THR A 94 -42.95 12.58 4.78
N ARG A 95 -43.52 13.45 5.61
CA ARG A 95 -44.84 14.06 5.35
C ARG A 95 -44.76 15.20 4.34
N SER A 96 -43.59 15.57 3.87
CA SER A 96 -43.42 16.66 2.91
C SER A 96 -43.69 16.19 1.49
N ALA A 97 -44.64 16.85 0.82
CA ALA A 97 -44.90 16.58 -0.59
C ALA A 97 -43.72 16.90 -1.52
N LYS A 98 -42.83 17.82 -1.11
CA LYS A 98 -41.64 18.21 -1.89
C LYS A 98 -40.50 17.21 -1.77
N LYS A 99 -40.37 16.48 -0.64
CA LYS A 99 -39.34 15.47 -0.41
C LYS A 99 -39.96 14.27 0.30
N PRO A 100 -40.69 13.41 -0.42
CA PRO A 100 -41.45 12.30 0.18
C PRO A 100 -40.53 11.20 0.75
N LYS A 101 -39.28 11.15 0.30
CA LYS A 101 -38.26 10.19 0.80
C LYS A 101 -36.96 10.91 1.11
N VAL A 102 -36.33 10.56 2.21
CA VAL A 102 -35.01 11.05 2.61
C VAL A 102 -34.13 9.81 2.87
N ALA A 103 -33.02 9.71 2.12
CA ALA A 103 -32.03 8.69 2.37
C ALA A 103 -31.00 9.24 3.38
N ILE A 104 -30.73 8.47 4.42
CA ILE A 104 -29.79 8.83 5.48
C ILE A 104 -28.70 7.77 5.50
N SER A 105 -27.44 8.17 5.39
CA SER A 105 -26.28 7.29 5.65
C SER A 105 -26.18 7.06 7.15
N TYR A 106 -26.58 5.88 7.61
CA TYR A 106 -26.64 5.56 9.03
C TYR A 106 -25.26 5.61 9.73
N PRO A 107 -24.19 5.04 9.17
CA PRO A 107 -22.86 5.15 9.76
C PRO A 107 -22.38 6.60 9.88
N CYS A 108 -22.62 7.42 8.85
CA CYS A 108 -22.25 8.83 8.84
C CYS A 108 -22.97 9.61 9.96
N VAL A 109 -24.30 9.42 10.10
CA VAL A 109 -25.07 10.08 11.15
C VAL A 109 -24.61 9.66 12.55
N MET A 110 -24.38 8.37 12.78
CA MET A 110 -23.92 7.86 14.07
C MET A 110 -22.59 8.46 14.48
N LEU A 111 -21.62 8.52 13.56
CA LEU A 111 -20.31 9.09 13.83
C LEU A 111 -20.38 10.60 14.05
N ASN A 112 -21.13 11.33 13.22
CA ASN A 112 -21.23 12.78 13.31
C ASN A 112 -22.00 13.26 14.55
N VAL A 113 -22.98 12.49 15.02
CA VAL A 113 -23.66 12.77 16.30
C VAL A 113 -22.69 12.64 17.48
N ASP A 114 -21.77 11.67 17.44
CA ASP A 114 -20.75 11.51 18.49
C ASP A 114 -19.71 12.65 18.42
N VAL A 115 -19.32 13.08 17.22
CA VAL A 115 -18.44 14.25 17.02
C VAL A 115 -19.08 15.52 17.55
N ASP A 116 -20.35 15.80 17.21
CA ASP A 116 -21.06 16.99 17.68
C ASP A 116 -21.17 17.03 19.20
N ARG A 117 -21.39 15.89 19.84
CA ARG A 117 -21.53 15.80 21.31
C ARG A 117 -20.23 15.91 22.06
N ASN A 118 -19.16 15.26 21.57
CA ASN A 118 -17.98 14.98 22.36
C ASN A 118 -16.69 15.60 21.81
N ASN A 119 -16.63 15.97 20.52
CA ASN A 119 -15.40 16.37 19.85
C ASN A 119 -15.53 17.73 19.14
N HIS A 120 -16.01 18.74 19.85
CA HIS A 120 -16.06 20.10 19.32
C HIS A 120 -14.75 20.85 19.50
N ASN A 121 -14.46 21.79 18.62
CA ASN A 121 -13.23 22.59 18.67
C ASN A 121 -13.35 23.70 19.71
N PRO A 122 -12.58 23.70 20.82
CA PRO A 122 -12.63 24.73 21.85
C PRO A 122 -11.95 26.05 21.43
N GLN A 123 -11.33 26.13 20.25
CA GLN A 123 -10.61 27.34 19.81
C GLN A 123 -11.56 28.48 19.42
N TYR A 124 -12.80 28.17 19.03
CA TYR A 124 -13.80 29.17 18.68
C TYR A 124 -14.68 29.48 19.90
N GLN A 125 -14.10 30.21 20.84
CA GLN A 125 -14.82 30.75 21.99
C GLN A 125 -15.00 32.25 21.81
N THR A 126 -16.23 32.74 21.92
CA THR A 126 -16.53 34.18 21.87
C THR A 126 -16.76 34.65 23.28
N LEU A 127 -16.03 35.70 23.70
CA LEU A 127 -16.26 36.32 25.00
C LEU A 127 -17.65 36.98 24.99
N ASN A 128 -18.53 36.52 25.87
CA ASN A 128 -19.82 37.20 26.08
C ASN A 128 -19.59 38.44 26.98
N PRO A 129 -19.82 39.64 26.45
CA PRO A 129 -19.52 40.88 27.19
C PRO A 129 -20.47 41.09 28.38
N GLU A 130 -21.64 40.46 28.41
CA GLU A 130 -22.62 40.63 29.48
C GLU A 130 -22.32 39.72 30.67
N THR A 131 -21.86 38.50 30.42
CA THR A 131 -21.61 37.49 31.47
C THR A 131 -20.14 37.38 31.86
N GLY A 132 -19.23 37.91 31.05
CA GLY A 132 -17.78 37.74 31.20
C GLY A 132 -17.29 36.32 31.00
N ALA A 133 -18.16 35.42 30.57
CA ALA A 133 -17.86 34.03 30.27
C ALA A 133 -17.64 33.82 28.76
N TYR A 134 -16.91 32.75 28.41
CA TYR A 134 -16.74 32.38 27.02
C TYR A 134 -17.90 31.47 26.57
N ASP A 135 -18.65 31.94 25.57
CA ASP A 135 -19.63 31.14 24.87
C ASP A 135 -18.91 30.21 23.90
N LYS A 136 -19.09 28.90 24.10
CA LYS A 136 -18.53 27.88 23.24
C LYS A 136 -19.33 27.84 21.93
N GLN A 137 -18.74 28.31 20.85
CA GLN A 137 -19.28 28.03 19.52
C GLN A 137 -19.06 26.56 19.22
N ARG A 138 -20.16 25.83 19.08
CA ARG A 138 -20.14 24.44 18.59
C ARG A 138 -20.01 24.47 17.07
N GLU A 139 -18.83 24.69 16.57
CA GLU A 139 -18.57 24.56 15.17
C GLU A 139 -18.09 23.12 14.90
N MET A 140 -18.87 22.37 14.15
CA MET A 140 -18.40 21.09 13.59
C MET A 140 -17.38 21.42 12.50
N SER A 141 -16.13 21.49 12.88
CA SER A 141 -15.02 21.73 11.95
C SER A 141 -14.54 20.44 11.27
N ILE A 142 -15.04 19.29 11.70
CA ILE A 142 -14.68 17.96 11.19
C ILE A 142 -15.95 17.14 11.09
N GLU A 143 -16.24 16.63 9.89
CA GLU A 143 -17.34 15.74 9.61
C GLU A 143 -16.83 14.42 9.03
N PHE A 144 -17.50 13.32 9.38
CA PHE A 144 -17.34 12.06 8.69
C PHE A 144 -18.19 12.04 7.42
N GLU A 145 -17.56 11.78 6.29
CA GLU A 145 -18.21 11.33 5.08
C GLU A 145 -18.01 9.83 4.94
N VAL A 146 -19.03 9.10 4.55
CA VAL A 146 -18.95 7.66 4.34
C VAL A 146 -19.06 7.37 2.87
N ASP A 147 -18.01 6.78 2.34
CA ASP A 147 -17.88 6.37 0.95
C ASP A 147 -18.05 4.85 0.82
N GLY A 148 -18.48 4.37 -0.34
CA GLY A 148 -18.74 2.95 -0.59
C GLY A 148 -20.21 2.56 -0.52
N PRO A 149 -20.57 1.30 -0.31
CA PRO A 149 -19.71 0.17 0.06
C PRO A 149 -18.82 -0.33 -1.08
N TYR A 150 -17.67 -0.89 -0.74
CA TYR A 150 -16.75 -1.51 -1.67
C TYR A 150 -16.81 -3.04 -1.57
N LYS A 151 -16.49 -3.73 -2.69
CA LYS A 151 -16.54 -5.19 -2.78
C LYS A 151 -15.41 -5.85 -1.99
N ALA A 152 -14.19 -5.34 -2.14
CA ALA A 152 -13.01 -5.92 -1.53
C ALA A 152 -11.89 -4.88 -1.35
N MET A 153 -11.07 -5.10 -0.34
CA MET A 153 -9.83 -4.38 -0.12
C MET A 153 -8.69 -5.37 0.05
N ILE A 154 -7.65 -5.23 -0.77
CA ILE A 154 -6.46 -6.08 -0.71
C ILE A 154 -5.36 -5.31 0.01
N LEU A 155 -4.89 -5.89 1.11
CA LEU A 155 -3.81 -5.36 1.94
C LEU A 155 -2.58 -6.27 1.82
N PRO A 156 -1.46 -5.78 1.28
CA PRO A 156 -0.23 -6.56 1.26
C PRO A 156 0.36 -6.66 2.67
N ALA A 157 1.07 -7.75 2.93
CA ALA A 157 1.75 -7.98 4.19
C ALA A 157 3.27 -7.77 4.06
N SER A 158 3.94 -7.48 5.18
CA SER A 158 5.40 -7.41 5.22
C SER A 158 6.01 -8.80 5.23
N THR A 159 7.17 -8.95 4.60
CA THR A 159 8.02 -10.13 4.73
C THR A 159 8.82 -10.15 6.04
N GLU A 160 8.85 -9.04 6.77
CA GLU A 160 9.51 -8.87 8.07
C GLU A 160 8.49 -8.96 9.20
N GLU A 161 8.82 -9.69 10.27
CA GLU A 161 7.95 -9.84 11.46
C GLU A 161 7.70 -8.50 12.15
N GLY A 162 6.45 -8.25 12.53
CA GLY A 162 6.06 -7.06 13.28
C GLY A 162 6.08 -5.74 12.51
N ARG A 163 6.42 -5.77 11.22
CA ARG A 163 6.42 -4.59 10.37
C ARG A 163 5.13 -4.47 9.58
N LEU A 164 4.47 -3.33 9.71
CA LEU A 164 3.28 -3.00 8.90
C LEU A 164 3.69 -2.23 7.64
N LEU A 165 3.06 -2.59 6.52
CA LEU A 165 3.13 -1.82 5.29
C LEU A 165 2.05 -0.75 5.35
N LYS A 166 2.45 0.51 5.22
CA LYS A 166 1.54 1.66 5.24
C LYS A 166 1.32 2.19 3.83
N LYS A 167 0.13 2.70 3.55
CA LYS A 167 -0.23 3.31 2.28
C LYS A 167 0.00 2.38 1.08
N ARG A 168 -0.31 1.10 1.27
CA ARG A 168 -0.29 0.08 0.22
C ARG A 168 -1.57 -0.73 0.28
N TYR A 169 -2.46 -0.50 -0.67
CA TYR A 169 -3.74 -1.20 -0.76
C TYR A 169 -4.34 -1.09 -2.16
N ALA A 170 -5.22 -2.02 -2.48
CA ALA A 170 -6.08 -1.98 -3.66
C ALA A 170 -7.53 -2.15 -3.21
N VAL A 171 -8.43 -1.32 -3.73
CA VAL A 171 -9.86 -1.33 -3.40
C VAL A 171 -10.67 -1.50 -4.68
N PHE A 172 -11.71 -2.34 -4.60
CA PHE A 172 -12.56 -2.68 -5.73
C PHE A 172 -14.00 -2.27 -5.48
N GLU A 173 -14.63 -1.67 -6.49
CA GLU A 173 -16.05 -1.37 -6.55
C GLU A 173 -16.90 -2.65 -6.51
N LEU A 174 -18.20 -2.50 -6.25
CA LEU A 174 -19.14 -3.63 -6.25
C LEU A 174 -19.25 -4.34 -7.62
N ASN A 175 -19.04 -3.60 -8.70
CA ASN A 175 -19.01 -4.13 -10.08
C ASN A 175 -17.71 -4.87 -10.41
N GLY A 176 -16.69 -4.77 -9.56
CA GLY A 176 -15.37 -5.37 -9.73
C GLY A 176 -14.31 -4.43 -10.32
N ASP A 177 -14.66 -3.20 -10.67
CA ASP A 177 -13.68 -2.23 -11.14
C ASP A 177 -12.73 -1.80 -10.03
N LEU A 178 -11.52 -1.44 -10.40
CA LEU A 178 -10.51 -0.96 -9.45
C LEU A 178 -10.82 0.50 -9.07
N ALA A 179 -11.32 0.73 -7.87
CA ALA A 179 -11.60 2.06 -7.32
C ALA A 179 -10.32 2.81 -6.96
N GLU A 180 -9.45 2.19 -6.19
CA GLU A 180 -8.22 2.83 -5.73
C GLU A 180 -7.05 1.84 -5.68
N LEU A 181 -5.86 2.32 -6.09
CA LEU A 181 -4.60 1.58 -6.01
C LEU A 181 -3.50 2.49 -5.51
N LYS A 182 -2.98 2.21 -4.32
CA LYS A 182 -1.88 2.98 -3.70
C LYS A 182 -0.67 2.14 -3.37
N GLY A 183 0.49 2.75 -3.55
CA GLY A 183 1.77 2.26 -3.04
C GLY A 183 2.41 1.10 -3.79
N PHE A 184 1.78 0.57 -4.83
CA PHE A 184 2.32 -0.52 -5.65
C PHE A 184 3.26 -0.01 -6.76
N GLU A 185 4.11 -0.90 -7.22
CA GLU A 185 5.14 -0.63 -8.21
C GLU A 185 4.55 -0.23 -9.58
N VAL A 186 3.37 -0.75 -9.93
CA VAL A 186 2.65 -0.42 -11.18
C VAL A 186 2.39 1.09 -11.34
N LYS A 187 2.17 1.81 -10.24
CA LYS A 187 1.97 3.28 -10.26
C LYS A 187 3.27 4.08 -10.27
N ARG A 188 4.43 3.45 -10.12
CA ARG A 188 5.72 4.13 -10.01
C ARG A 188 6.46 4.15 -11.32
N ARG A 189 6.99 5.32 -11.68
CA ARG A 189 7.87 5.44 -12.84
C ARG A 189 9.19 4.73 -12.58
N GLY A 190 9.71 4.02 -13.60
CA GLY A 190 11.04 3.44 -13.57
C GLY A 190 11.23 2.18 -12.73
N GLU A 191 10.18 1.65 -12.11
CA GLU A 191 10.24 0.34 -11.46
C GLU A 191 10.27 -0.79 -12.50
N LEU A 192 10.76 -1.95 -12.08
CA LEU A 192 10.91 -3.14 -12.89
C LEU A 192 9.60 -3.48 -13.63
N GLN A 193 9.67 -3.57 -14.97
CA GLN A 193 8.48 -3.77 -15.80
C GLN A 193 7.80 -5.12 -15.52
N LEU A 194 8.57 -6.18 -15.25
CA LEU A 194 8.03 -7.48 -14.83
C LEU A 194 7.06 -7.34 -13.63
N LEU A 195 7.46 -6.58 -12.60
CA LEU A 195 6.59 -6.36 -11.43
C LEU A 195 5.35 -5.55 -11.78
N LYS A 196 5.46 -4.59 -12.70
CA LYS A 196 4.31 -3.82 -13.15
C LYS A 196 3.32 -4.69 -13.90
N VAL A 197 3.77 -5.53 -14.82
CA VAL A 197 2.91 -6.45 -15.58
C VAL A 197 2.26 -7.45 -14.63
N PHE A 198 3.03 -8.07 -13.73
CA PHE A 198 2.50 -8.96 -12.69
C PHE A 198 1.38 -8.30 -11.86
N GLN A 199 1.60 -7.06 -11.39
CA GLN A 199 0.61 -6.33 -10.61
C GLN A 199 -0.57 -5.84 -11.46
N THR A 200 -0.37 -5.53 -12.74
CA THR A 200 -1.45 -5.19 -13.66
C THR A 200 -2.41 -6.37 -13.80
N GLN A 201 -1.91 -7.56 -14.01
CA GLN A 201 -2.73 -8.77 -14.12
C GLN A 201 -3.50 -9.06 -12.83
N ILE A 202 -2.90 -8.82 -11.68
CA ILE A 202 -3.56 -9.03 -10.40
C ILE A 202 -4.66 -7.98 -10.13
N PHE A 203 -4.36 -6.70 -10.35
CA PHE A 203 -5.23 -5.61 -9.89
C PHE A 203 -6.14 -5.05 -10.98
N TYR A 204 -5.69 -4.91 -12.22
CA TYR A 204 -6.49 -4.32 -13.30
C TYR A 204 -7.25 -5.38 -14.10
N GLU A 205 -6.70 -6.58 -14.25
CA GLU A 205 -7.40 -7.70 -14.88
C GLU A 205 -8.25 -8.50 -13.89
N GLY A 206 -8.16 -8.16 -12.60
CA GLY A 206 -9.09 -8.63 -11.57
C GLY A 206 -8.88 -10.08 -11.10
N ALA A 207 -7.67 -10.63 -11.21
CA ALA A 207 -7.40 -12.02 -10.79
C ALA A 207 -7.83 -12.33 -9.34
N PHE A 208 -7.79 -11.34 -8.43
CA PHE A 208 -8.30 -11.50 -7.06
C PHE A 208 -9.84 -11.57 -6.96
N LEU A 209 -10.55 -11.19 -8.00
CA LEU A 209 -12.02 -11.20 -8.02
C LEU A 209 -12.58 -12.45 -8.70
N GLU A 210 -11.72 -13.29 -9.26
CA GLU A 210 -12.08 -14.59 -9.84
C GLU A 210 -12.23 -15.62 -8.72
N GLY A 211 -13.44 -16.05 -8.44
CA GLY A 211 -13.74 -17.05 -7.43
C GLY A 211 -14.82 -16.60 -6.45
N SER A 212 -15.46 -17.58 -5.85
CA SER A 212 -16.53 -17.42 -4.86
C SER A 212 -16.01 -17.56 -3.43
N THR A 213 -14.89 -18.25 -3.27
CA THR A 213 -14.21 -18.47 -1.98
C THR A 213 -12.86 -17.77 -1.95
N LEU A 214 -12.33 -17.57 -0.75
CA LEU A 214 -11.01 -16.96 -0.57
C LEU A 214 -9.90 -17.81 -1.21
N GLU A 215 -10.02 -19.14 -1.09
CA GLU A 215 -9.10 -20.10 -1.68
C GLU A 215 -9.10 -20.04 -3.21
N GLU A 216 -10.27 -19.92 -3.83
CA GLU A 216 -10.41 -19.78 -5.28
C GLU A 216 -9.78 -18.47 -5.78
N CYS A 217 -10.01 -17.35 -5.07
CA CYS A 217 -9.39 -16.07 -5.37
C CYS A 217 -7.86 -16.16 -5.33
N TYR A 218 -7.30 -16.78 -4.29
CA TYR A 218 -5.85 -16.98 -4.20
C TYR A 218 -5.31 -17.96 -5.23
N ALA A 219 -6.07 -18.98 -5.60
CA ALA A 219 -5.70 -19.93 -6.66
C ALA A 219 -5.63 -19.24 -8.04
N SER A 220 -6.52 -18.30 -8.33
CA SER A 220 -6.47 -17.53 -9.57
C SER A 220 -5.21 -16.64 -9.63
N VAL A 221 -4.91 -15.94 -8.55
CA VAL A 221 -3.68 -15.14 -8.46
C VAL A 221 -2.42 -15.98 -8.52
N ALA A 222 -2.45 -17.19 -7.96
CA ALA A 222 -1.33 -18.13 -8.02
C ALA A 222 -0.98 -18.53 -9.46
N LYS A 223 -1.96 -18.72 -10.34
CA LYS A 223 -1.72 -19.00 -11.77
C LYS A 223 -0.92 -17.87 -12.44
N VAL A 224 -1.24 -16.63 -12.11
CA VAL A 224 -0.50 -15.45 -12.61
C VAL A 224 0.93 -15.46 -12.07
N ALA A 225 1.11 -15.76 -10.78
CA ALA A 225 2.43 -15.83 -10.16
C ALA A 225 3.27 -16.97 -10.77
N ASP A 226 2.72 -18.17 -10.93
CA ASP A 226 3.41 -19.32 -11.51
C ASP A 226 3.85 -19.05 -12.96
N ARG A 227 2.98 -18.43 -13.76
CA ARG A 227 3.33 -18.04 -15.14
C ARG A 227 4.59 -17.17 -15.19
N TRP A 228 4.69 -16.16 -14.33
CA TRP A 228 5.87 -15.28 -14.32
C TRP A 228 7.09 -15.92 -13.68
N LEU A 229 6.90 -16.87 -12.76
CA LEU A 229 7.97 -17.69 -12.25
C LEU A 229 8.53 -18.62 -13.34
N ASP A 230 7.66 -19.19 -14.18
CA ASP A 230 8.07 -20.01 -15.33
C ASP A 230 8.91 -19.19 -16.31
N VAL A 231 8.50 -17.99 -16.65
CA VAL A 231 9.28 -17.09 -17.53
C VAL A 231 10.70 -16.85 -16.99
N ILE A 232 10.85 -16.66 -15.69
CA ILE A 232 12.18 -16.49 -15.08
C ILE A 232 12.96 -17.80 -15.08
N ASP A 233 12.34 -18.91 -14.71
CA ASP A 233 13.00 -20.21 -14.57
C ASP A 233 13.41 -20.77 -15.95
N THR A 234 12.67 -20.47 -17.02
CA THR A 234 13.04 -20.78 -18.42
C THR A 234 13.94 -19.71 -19.05
N GLN A 235 14.31 -18.68 -18.30
CA GLN A 235 15.12 -17.55 -18.79
C GLN A 235 14.49 -16.83 -19.99
N GLY A 236 13.17 -16.79 -20.06
CA GLY A 236 12.43 -16.11 -21.13
C GLY A 236 12.64 -16.74 -22.50
N VAL A 237 12.81 -18.06 -22.58
CA VAL A 237 13.11 -18.78 -23.83
C VAL A 237 12.04 -18.56 -24.90
N ASP A 238 10.79 -18.36 -24.50
CA ASP A 238 9.64 -18.14 -25.40
C ASP A 238 9.40 -16.67 -25.77
N LEU A 239 10.20 -15.75 -25.24
CA LEU A 239 10.13 -14.32 -25.52
C LEU A 239 11.20 -13.91 -26.54
N ASP A 240 10.95 -12.88 -27.31
CA ASP A 240 12.00 -12.27 -28.11
C ASP A 240 12.96 -11.41 -27.27
N ASP A 241 14.07 -10.96 -27.85
CA ASP A 241 15.09 -10.22 -27.12
C ASP A 241 14.60 -8.84 -26.67
N ASP A 242 13.74 -8.20 -27.46
CA ASP A 242 13.17 -6.90 -27.14
C ASP A 242 12.17 -7.01 -25.99
N GLU A 243 11.35 -8.05 -25.98
CA GLU A 243 10.42 -8.37 -24.89
C GLU A 243 11.19 -8.66 -23.59
N VAL A 244 12.27 -9.43 -23.65
CA VAL A 244 13.15 -9.70 -22.49
C VAL A 244 13.75 -8.41 -21.97
N LEU A 245 14.31 -7.55 -22.84
CA LEU A 245 14.85 -6.25 -22.42
C LEU A 245 13.81 -5.33 -21.82
N GLU A 246 12.59 -5.33 -22.36
CA GLU A 246 11.52 -4.51 -21.81
C GLU A 246 11.11 -5.01 -20.42
N LEU A 247 10.82 -6.29 -20.26
CA LEU A 247 10.33 -6.88 -19.03
C LEU A 247 11.35 -6.77 -17.87
N PHE A 248 12.63 -7.01 -18.15
CA PHE A 248 13.68 -7.04 -17.13
C PHE A 248 14.42 -5.71 -16.98
N SER A 249 13.97 -4.63 -17.62
CA SER A 249 14.56 -3.32 -17.43
C SER A 249 13.93 -2.53 -16.29
N GLU A 250 14.79 -1.74 -15.66
CA GLU A 250 14.44 -0.70 -14.70
C GLU A 250 14.91 0.66 -15.24
N GLN A 251 14.30 1.74 -14.78
CA GLN A 251 14.73 3.09 -15.14
C GLN A 251 14.93 3.93 -13.89
N LYS A 252 16.03 4.64 -13.81
CA LYS A 252 16.31 5.59 -12.74
C LYS A 252 16.80 6.90 -13.30
N SER A 253 16.32 7.99 -12.70
CA SER A 253 16.74 9.34 -13.09
C SER A 253 17.77 9.87 -12.11
N MET A 254 18.76 10.59 -12.62
CA MET A 254 19.72 11.35 -11.83
C MET A 254 19.08 12.66 -11.39
N SER A 255 19.22 13.03 -10.14
CA SER A 255 18.73 14.31 -9.60
C SER A 255 19.75 15.44 -9.73
N LYS A 256 21.01 15.13 -10.04
CA LYS A 256 22.14 16.02 -10.19
C LYS A 256 22.93 15.67 -11.44
N THR A 257 23.87 16.52 -11.82
CA THR A 257 24.85 16.20 -12.88
C THR A 257 25.79 15.07 -12.43
N LEU A 258 26.41 14.39 -13.37
CA LEU A 258 27.31 13.27 -13.05
C LEU A 258 28.50 13.69 -12.18
N ASP A 259 29.03 14.90 -12.43
CA ASP A 259 30.19 15.46 -11.70
C ASP A 259 29.85 15.78 -10.25
N GLU A 260 28.64 16.27 -9.97
CA GLU A 260 28.19 16.59 -8.61
C GLU A 260 28.07 15.34 -7.70
N TYR A 261 27.98 14.14 -8.27
CA TYR A 261 27.95 12.91 -7.49
C TYR A 261 29.33 12.43 -7.02
N GLY A 262 30.41 12.91 -7.62
CA GLY A 262 31.80 12.58 -7.24
C GLY A 262 32.02 11.06 -7.12
N ALA A 263 32.47 10.60 -5.96
CA ALA A 263 32.77 9.19 -5.68
C ALA A 263 31.53 8.33 -5.28
N GLN A 264 30.34 8.90 -5.23
CA GLN A 264 29.13 8.15 -4.86
C GLN A 264 28.86 7.02 -5.86
N LYS A 265 28.32 5.90 -5.32
CA LYS A 265 27.96 4.72 -6.09
C LYS A 265 26.46 4.45 -5.96
N SER A 266 25.75 4.47 -7.08
CA SER A 266 24.38 4.02 -7.18
C SER A 266 24.15 3.42 -8.57
N THR A 267 23.06 2.70 -8.74
CA THR A 267 22.71 2.12 -10.04
C THR A 267 22.64 3.19 -11.13
N ALA A 268 21.95 4.31 -10.88
CA ALA A 268 21.82 5.41 -11.84
C ALA A 268 23.17 6.00 -12.24
N ILE A 269 24.07 6.22 -11.27
CA ILE A 269 25.41 6.75 -11.51
C ILE A 269 26.26 5.77 -12.32
N THR A 270 26.19 4.47 -11.99
CA THR A 270 26.90 3.43 -12.74
C THR A 270 26.46 3.40 -14.20
N VAL A 271 25.15 3.44 -14.45
CA VAL A 271 24.59 3.45 -15.79
C VAL A 271 24.99 4.73 -16.54
N ALA A 272 24.90 5.89 -15.89
CA ALA A 272 25.30 7.16 -16.49
C ALA A 272 26.78 7.18 -16.89
N ARG A 273 27.69 6.68 -16.02
CA ARG A 273 29.12 6.55 -16.35
C ARG A 273 29.36 5.64 -17.54
N ARG A 274 28.65 4.51 -17.60
CA ARG A 274 28.73 3.59 -18.75
C ARG A 274 28.17 4.21 -20.04
N LEU A 275 27.10 5.01 -19.93
CA LEU A 275 26.59 5.79 -21.07
C LEU A 275 27.58 6.85 -21.53
N ALA A 276 28.26 7.56 -20.59
CA ALA A 276 29.30 8.51 -20.92
C ALA A 276 30.49 7.84 -21.63
N GLU A 277 30.92 6.67 -21.18
CA GLU A 277 31.96 5.89 -21.84
C GLU A 277 31.57 5.45 -23.27
N PHE A 278 30.30 5.15 -23.50
CA PHE A 278 29.76 4.62 -24.74
C PHE A 278 29.35 5.71 -25.74
N LEU A 279 28.61 6.73 -25.27
CA LEU A 279 28.01 7.77 -26.12
C LEU A 279 28.70 9.12 -25.99
N GLY A 280 29.65 9.26 -25.08
CA GLY A 280 30.34 10.52 -24.78
C GLY A 280 29.75 11.29 -23.59
N GLU A 281 30.58 12.10 -22.93
CA GLU A 281 30.21 12.85 -21.71
C GLU A 281 29.07 13.88 -21.92
N GLN A 282 28.96 14.42 -23.13
CA GLN A 282 27.91 15.41 -23.45
C GLN A 282 26.51 14.85 -23.31
N MET A 283 26.31 13.54 -23.56
CA MET A 283 25.01 12.88 -23.44
C MET A 283 24.52 12.76 -22.02
N VAL A 284 25.41 12.83 -21.04
CA VAL A 284 25.10 12.66 -19.60
C VAL A 284 25.31 13.93 -18.79
N ALA A 285 25.57 15.06 -19.45
CA ALA A 285 25.90 16.33 -18.79
C ALA A 285 24.72 16.93 -18.01
N ASN A 286 23.48 16.61 -18.42
CA ASN A 286 22.29 17.22 -17.83
C ASN A 286 21.77 16.47 -16.60
N ALA A 287 21.36 17.22 -15.59
CA ALA A 287 20.58 16.69 -14.48
C ALA A 287 19.21 16.18 -14.99
N GLY A 288 18.69 15.14 -14.33
CA GLY A 288 17.39 14.55 -14.71
C GLY A 288 17.47 13.48 -15.80
N LEU A 289 18.68 13.11 -16.25
CA LEU A 289 18.85 12.01 -17.21
C LEU A 289 18.18 10.72 -16.69
N ALA A 290 17.29 10.16 -17.48
CA ALA A 290 16.61 8.91 -17.20
C ALA A 290 17.35 7.74 -17.84
N CYS A 291 17.95 6.88 -17.03
CA CYS A 291 18.75 5.76 -17.49
C CYS A 291 17.96 4.46 -17.40
N LYS A 292 17.69 3.81 -18.53
CA LYS A 292 17.10 2.46 -18.61
C LYS A 292 18.23 1.43 -18.59
N PHE A 293 18.10 0.41 -17.73
CA PHE A 293 19.15 -0.58 -17.52
C PHE A 293 18.61 -1.95 -17.13
N ILE A 294 19.43 -2.96 -17.36
CA ILE A 294 19.26 -4.32 -16.81
C ILE A 294 20.37 -4.61 -15.78
N ILE A 295 20.14 -5.59 -14.91
CA ILE A 295 21.16 -6.07 -13.97
C ILE A 295 21.80 -7.33 -14.53
N ALA A 296 23.13 -7.29 -14.69
CA ALA A 296 23.90 -8.43 -15.17
C ALA A 296 24.36 -9.34 -14.04
N HIS A 297 24.55 -10.64 -14.33
CA HIS A 297 25.06 -11.61 -13.36
C HIS A 297 26.56 -11.41 -13.09
N ARG A 298 27.31 -10.80 -14.03
CA ARG A 298 28.75 -10.51 -13.89
C ARG A 298 29.03 -9.01 -13.76
N PRO A 299 30.14 -8.63 -13.12
CA PRO A 299 31.03 -9.48 -12.32
C PRO A 299 30.36 -9.87 -10.97
N ALA A 300 30.39 -11.16 -10.62
CA ALA A 300 29.66 -11.70 -9.47
C ALA A 300 30.13 -11.14 -8.11
N GLU A 301 31.42 -10.75 -8.02
CA GLU A 301 31.99 -10.14 -6.82
C GLU A 301 31.54 -8.69 -6.57
N LYS A 302 30.93 -8.06 -7.56
CA LYS A 302 30.46 -6.67 -7.45
C LYS A 302 29.04 -6.56 -6.95
N PRO A 303 28.70 -5.52 -6.18
CA PRO A 303 27.34 -5.28 -5.75
C PRO A 303 26.42 -5.02 -6.95
N VAL A 304 25.13 -5.28 -6.78
CA VAL A 304 24.09 -5.09 -7.82
C VAL A 304 24.16 -3.70 -8.46
N THR A 305 24.43 -2.66 -7.65
CA THR A 305 24.57 -1.28 -8.13
C THR A 305 25.67 -1.07 -9.17
N GLU A 306 26.71 -1.89 -9.16
CA GLU A 306 27.83 -1.83 -10.10
C GLU A 306 27.67 -2.79 -11.30
N ARG A 307 26.62 -3.62 -11.31
CA ARG A 307 26.33 -4.60 -12.39
C ARG A 307 25.27 -4.14 -13.38
N ALA A 308 24.76 -2.91 -13.21
CA ALA A 308 23.72 -2.35 -14.08
C ALA A 308 24.28 -1.98 -15.46
N ILE A 309 23.69 -2.52 -16.53
CA ILE A 309 24.09 -2.29 -17.93
C ILE A 309 23.03 -1.41 -18.59
N PRO A 310 23.40 -0.30 -19.26
CA PRO A 310 22.44 0.49 -20.03
C PRO A 310 21.86 -0.34 -21.19
N VAL A 311 20.54 -0.29 -21.36
CA VAL A 311 19.83 -1.06 -22.41
C VAL A 311 20.28 -0.62 -23.81
N THR A 312 20.60 0.66 -24.02
CA THR A 312 21.03 1.22 -25.31
C THR A 312 22.27 0.55 -25.92
N ILE A 313 23.05 -0.22 -25.11
CA ILE A 313 24.20 -0.95 -25.66
C ILE A 313 23.80 -2.10 -26.59
N PHE A 314 22.58 -2.65 -26.39
CA PHE A 314 22.11 -3.76 -27.19
C PHE A 314 21.71 -3.33 -28.61
N ASP A 315 21.42 -2.04 -28.82
CA ASP A 315 21.12 -1.43 -30.12
C ASP A 315 22.40 -1.04 -30.90
N ALA A 316 23.58 -1.14 -30.28
CA ALA A 316 24.84 -0.75 -30.88
C ALA A 316 25.35 -1.80 -31.90
N GLU A 317 26.24 -1.34 -32.80
CA GLU A 317 26.92 -2.23 -33.74
C GLU A 317 27.63 -3.38 -32.99
N PRO A 318 27.64 -4.62 -33.52
CA PRO A 318 28.15 -5.81 -32.84
C PRO A 318 29.58 -5.65 -32.27
N ALA A 319 30.47 -5.00 -33.01
CA ALA A 319 31.83 -4.77 -32.52
C ALA A 319 31.93 -3.84 -31.31
N VAL A 320 31.11 -2.76 -31.32
CA VAL A 320 31.01 -1.78 -30.22
C VAL A 320 30.36 -2.42 -29.00
N LYS A 321 29.26 -3.13 -29.22
CA LYS A 321 28.51 -3.87 -28.19
C LYS A 321 29.46 -4.80 -27.43
N VAL A 322 30.17 -5.67 -28.11
CA VAL A 322 31.08 -6.65 -27.51
C VAL A 322 32.23 -5.97 -26.79
N HIS A 323 32.82 -4.90 -27.36
CA HIS A 323 33.90 -4.17 -26.72
C HIS A 323 33.51 -3.68 -25.32
N PHE A 324 32.37 -2.98 -25.20
CA PHE A 324 31.92 -2.45 -23.91
C PHE A 324 31.39 -3.53 -22.97
N LEU A 325 30.70 -4.55 -23.48
CA LEU A 325 30.23 -5.66 -22.65
C LEU A 325 31.41 -6.44 -22.04
N ARG A 326 32.45 -6.75 -22.81
CA ARG A 326 33.68 -7.37 -22.27
C ARG A 326 34.30 -6.54 -21.15
N LYS A 327 34.35 -5.22 -21.31
CA LYS A 327 34.88 -4.29 -20.31
C LYS A 327 34.03 -4.28 -19.04
N TRP A 328 32.71 -4.14 -19.17
CA TRP A 328 31.80 -3.97 -18.04
C TRP A 328 31.52 -5.28 -17.28
N LEU A 329 31.44 -6.40 -18.01
CA LEU A 329 31.24 -7.73 -17.43
C LEU A 329 32.53 -8.37 -16.95
N LYS A 330 33.68 -7.83 -17.37
CA LYS A 330 35.03 -8.44 -17.18
C LYS A 330 35.09 -9.86 -17.76
N ASP A 331 34.40 -10.07 -18.87
CA ASP A 331 34.36 -11.35 -19.55
C ASP A 331 34.97 -11.25 -20.96
N ARG A 332 36.12 -11.87 -21.12
CA ARG A 332 36.86 -11.90 -22.42
C ARG A 332 36.31 -12.93 -23.39
N SER A 333 35.48 -13.85 -22.94
CA SER A 333 34.96 -14.95 -23.75
C SER A 333 33.79 -14.55 -24.69
N LEU A 334 33.17 -13.39 -24.45
CA LEU A 334 32.07 -12.92 -25.27
C LEU A 334 32.51 -12.72 -26.73
N CYS A 335 31.81 -13.35 -27.69
CA CYS A 335 32.04 -13.24 -29.11
C CYS A 335 31.08 -12.27 -29.78
N ALA A 336 31.51 -11.64 -30.90
CA ALA A 336 30.69 -10.64 -31.57
C ALA A 336 29.47 -11.23 -32.27
N GLU A 337 29.51 -12.49 -32.62
CA GLU A 337 28.52 -13.20 -33.43
C GLU A 337 27.35 -13.74 -32.58
N GLU A 338 27.51 -13.87 -31.24
CA GLU A 338 26.51 -14.45 -30.32
C GLU A 338 26.50 -13.75 -28.96
N VAL A 339 26.07 -12.51 -28.91
CA VAL A 339 25.74 -11.90 -27.62
C VAL A 339 24.29 -12.25 -27.29
N ASP A 340 24.10 -13.37 -26.63
CA ASP A 340 22.79 -13.73 -26.04
C ASP A 340 22.51 -12.90 -24.78
N ILE A 341 21.46 -12.10 -24.81
CA ILE A 341 21.02 -11.25 -23.70
C ILE A 341 20.71 -12.07 -22.46
N ARG A 342 20.11 -13.26 -22.64
CA ARG A 342 19.72 -14.16 -21.57
C ARG A 342 20.91 -14.64 -20.78
N SER A 343 22.05 -14.84 -21.44
CA SER A 343 23.31 -15.20 -20.79
C SER A 343 23.90 -14.08 -19.93
N ILE A 344 23.50 -12.82 -20.13
CA ILE A 344 24.00 -11.64 -19.42
C ILE A 344 23.16 -11.35 -18.17
N ILE A 345 21.84 -11.53 -18.26
CA ILE A 345 20.87 -11.17 -17.21
C ILE A 345 21.14 -11.94 -15.92
N ASP A 346 21.02 -11.26 -14.79
CA ASP A 346 21.00 -11.90 -13.46
C ASP A 346 19.59 -12.41 -13.12
N TRP A 347 19.26 -13.58 -13.60
CA TRP A 347 17.97 -14.23 -13.34
C TRP A 347 17.70 -14.43 -11.85
N GLY A 348 18.73 -14.68 -11.04
CA GLY A 348 18.59 -14.81 -9.61
C GLY A 348 18.18 -13.52 -8.92
N TYR A 349 18.66 -12.38 -9.39
CA TYR A 349 18.24 -11.07 -8.90
C TYR A 349 16.75 -10.82 -9.20
N TYR A 350 16.32 -11.07 -10.44
CA TYR A 350 14.93 -10.86 -10.84
C TYR A 350 13.98 -11.85 -10.20
N ARG A 351 14.40 -13.11 -10.04
CA ARG A 351 13.64 -14.12 -9.28
C ARG A 351 13.38 -13.65 -7.86
N LYS A 352 14.39 -13.18 -7.16
CA LYS A 352 14.26 -12.65 -5.80
C LYS A 352 13.31 -11.44 -5.72
N ARG A 353 13.33 -10.57 -6.73
CA ARG A 353 12.41 -9.41 -6.81
C ARG A 353 10.96 -9.88 -6.95
N LEU A 354 10.68 -10.84 -7.81
CA LEU A 354 9.35 -11.41 -7.99
C LEU A 354 8.90 -12.20 -6.76
N ASP A 355 9.77 -13.04 -6.18
CA ASP A 355 9.48 -13.79 -4.95
C ASP A 355 9.01 -12.88 -3.81
N VAL A 356 9.71 -11.76 -3.59
CA VAL A 356 9.34 -10.76 -2.57
C VAL A 356 7.99 -10.11 -2.88
N ALA A 357 7.68 -9.86 -4.15
CA ALA A 357 6.37 -9.30 -4.53
C ALA A 357 5.24 -10.32 -4.29
N ILE A 358 5.45 -11.58 -4.67
CA ILE A 358 4.51 -12.70 -4.43
C ILE A 358 4.31 -12.89 -2.93
N GLN A 359 5.38 -12.90 -2.14
CA GLN A 359 5.26 -13.01 -0.68
C GLN A 359 4.38 -11.91 -0.09
N LYS A 360 4.60 -10.66 -0.48
CA LYS A 360 3.86 -9.51 0.07
C LYS A 360 2.40 -9.48 -0.33
N ILE A 361 2.07 -9.87 -1.56
CA ILE A 361 0.72 -9.70 -2.11
C ILE A 361 -0.10 -10.99 -1.98
N VAL A 362 0.54 -12.16 -2.07
CA VAL A 362 -0.14 -13.45 -2.19
C VAL A 362 0.11 -14.34 -0.98
N SER A 363 1.33 -14.87 -0.83
CA SER A 363 1.55 -16.00 0.08
C SER A 363 1.50 -15.65 1.56
N VAL A 364 2.00 -14.47 1.98
CA VAL A 364 1.91 -14.04 3.39
C VAL A 364 0.47 -13.64 3.75
N PRO A 365 -0.26 -12.83 2.95
CA PRO A 365 -1.66 -12.54 3.22
C PRO A 365 -2.55 -13.78 3.23
N ALA A 366 -2.36 -14.74 2.31
CA ALA A 366 -3.09 -16.01 2.29
C ALA A 366 -2.92 -16.79 3.61
N ALA A 367 -1.68 -16.97 4.04
CA ALA A 367 -1.38 -17.68 5.28
C ALA A 367 -1.96 -16.99 6.53
N LEU A 368 -1.94 -15.65 6.59
CA LEU A 368 -2.55 -14.87 7.67
C LEU A 368 -4.08 -15.00 7.70
N GLN A 369 -4.71 -15.39 6.60
CA GLN A 369 -6.15 -15.64 6.47
C GLN A 369 -6.50 -17.13 6.56
N GLY A 370 -5.53 -17.97 6.94
CA GLY A 370 -5.75 -19.41 7.10
C GLY A 370 -5.76 -20.23 5.79
N VAL A 371 -5.41 -19.60 4.66
CA VAL A 371 -5.28 -20.29 3.37
C VAL A 371 -3.88 -20.89 3.24
N ALA A 372 -3.80 -22.14 2.79
CA ALA A 372 -2.53 -22.78 2.49
C ALA A 372 -1.75 -21.98 1.44
N ASN A 373 -0.40 -22.11 1.42
CA ASN A 373 0.42 -21.37 0.47
C ASN A 373 -0.02 -21.62 -0.98
N PRO A 374 -0.63 -20.66 -1.66
CA PRO A 374 -1.13 -20.88 -3.02
C PRO A 374 0.00 -20.95 -4.07
N VAL A 375 1.21 -20.47 -3.72
CA VAL A 375 2.41 -20.51 -4.59
C VAL A 375 3.53 -21.27 -3.86
N PRO A 376 3.55 -22.62 -3.83
CA PRO A 376 4.53 -23.40 -3.06
C PRO A 376 5.99 -23.20 -3.48
N ARG A 377 6.22 -22.75 -4.72
CA ARG A 377 7.56 -22.41 -5.27
C ARG A 377 8.20 -21.21 -4.56
N VAL A 378 7.38 -20.39 -3.87
CA VAL A 378 7.83 -19.23 -3.08
C VAL A 378 7.64 -19.56 -1.61
N ARG A 379 8.75 -19.76 -0.89
CA ARG A 379 8.71 -20.11 0.53
C ARG A 379 8.22 -18.95 1.39
N HIS A 380 7.48 -19.28 2.42
CA HIS A 380 7.11 -18.32 3.46
C HIS A 380 8.34 -17.86 4.27
N PRO A 381 8.31 -16.63 4.81
CA PRO A 381 9.25 -16.21 5.83
C PRO A 381 9.18 -17.13 7.08
N ASP A 382 10.31 -17.40 7.72
CA ASP A 382 10.39 -18.35 8.85
C ASP A 382 9.49 -17.98 10.04
N TRP A 383 9.29 -16.70 10.31
CA TRP A 383 8.42 -16.20 11.38
C TRP A 383 6.95 -16.58 11.19
N LEU A 384 6.50 -16.67 9.94
CA LEU A 384 5.10 -16.93 9.61
C LEU A 384 4.66 -18.33 10.06
N GLY A 385 5.53 -19.34 10.00
CA GLY A 385 5.25 -20.67 10.49
C GLY A 385 4.89 -20.75 11.98
N LYS A 386 5.36 -19.79 12.79
CA LYS A 386 4.99 -19.67 14.21
C LYS A 386 3.57 -19.10 14.36
N VAL A 387 3.25 -18.08 13.55
CA VAL A 387 1.93 -17.43 13.58
C VAL A 387 0.84 -18.39 13.10
N VAL A 388 1.06 -19.10 12.00
CA VAL A 388 0.12 -20.09 11.47
C VAL A 388 -0.14 -21.20 12.49
N ARG A 389 0.90 -21.74 13.12
CA ARG A 389 0.73 -22.77 14.17
C ARG A 389 -0.06 -22.24 15.37
N ALA A 390 0.21 -21.00 15.79
CA ALA A 390 -0.54 -20.41 16.91
C ALA A 390 -2.02 -20.19 16.56
N GLN A 391 -2.35 -19.85 15.32
CA GLN A 391 -3.73 -19.78 14.83
C GLN A 391 -4.41 -21.15 14.82
N ASP A 392 -3.75 -22.18 14.29
CA ASP A 392 -4.26 -23.53 14.28
C ASP A 392 -4.56 -24.08 15.69
N ASP A 393 -3.69 -23.80 16.64
CA ASP A 393 -3.89 -24.17 18.05
C ASP A 393 -5.10 -23.43 18.67
N THR A 394 -5.31 -22.17 18.30
CA THR A 394 -6.47 -21.40 18.77
C THR A 394 -7.78 -21.95 18.17
N PHE A 395 -7.79 -22.33 16.91
CA PHE A 395 -8.94 -22.96 16.27
C PHE A 395 -9.25 -24.33 16.90
N LYS A 396 -8.25 -25.15 17.22
CA LYS A 396 -8.43 -26.41 17.94
C LYS A 396 -9.07 -26.20 19.30
N GLN A 397 -8.65 -25.20 20.07
CA GLN A 397 -9.25 -24.87 21.37
C GLN A 397 -10.72 -24.40 21.24
N GLN A 398 -11.06 -23.63 20.21
CA GLN A 398 -12.45 -23.22 19.95
C GLN A 398 -13.31 -24.43 19.55
N SER A 399 -12.78 -25.34 18.75
CA SER A 399 -13.48 -26.57 18.35
C SER A 399 -13.79 -27.46 19.57
N VAL A 400 -12.87 -27.57 20.51
CA VAL A 400 -13.12 -28.29 21.78
C VAL A 400 -14.21 -27.61 22.61
N LYS A 401 -14.20 -26.28 22.73
CA LYS A 401 -15.27 -25.53 23.41
C LYS A 401 -16.63 -25.74 22.74
N SER A 402 -16.71 -25.74 21.41
CA SER A 402 -17.95 -25.98 20.67
C SER A 402 -18.46 -27.42 20.84
N MET A 403 -17.59 -28.40 20.98
CA MET A 403 -17.95 -29.79 21.29
C MET A 403 -18.58 -29.91 22.68
N PHE A 404 -18.03 -29.22 23.68
CA PHE A 404 -18.61 -29.18 25.01
C PHE A 404 -19.96 -28.44 25.04
N GLN A 405 -20.11 -27.34 24.29
CA GLN A 405 -21.38 -26.64 24.15
C GLN A 405 -22.44 -27.53 23.51
N GLY A 406 -22.09 -28.28 22.47
CA GLY A 406 -22.99 -29.22 21.81
C GLY A 406 -23.36 -30.46 22.66
N ALA A 407 -22.57 -30.78 23.70
CA ALA A 407 -22.90 -31.82 24.69
C ALA A 407 -23.90 -31.28 25.74
N ILE A 408 -23.81 -30.02 26.11
CA ILE A 408 -24.74 -29.31 27.02
C ILE A 408 -26.13 -29.18 26.36
N ASP A 409 -26.16 -28.81 25.09
CA ASP A 409 -27.40 -28.66 24.31
C ASP A 409 -28.15 -30.00 24.05
N LYS A 410 -27.46 -31.13 24.23
CA LYS A 410 -28.05 -32.48 24.11
C LYS A 410 -28.61 -33.08 25.40
N GLY A 411 -28.81 -32.25 26.45
CA GLY A 411 -29.52 -32.65 27.66
C GLY A 411 -28.64 -33.19 28.79
N ALA A 412 -27.33 -32.99 28.75
CA ALA A 412 -26.48 -33.15 29.93
C ALA A 412 -26.82 -32.05 30.92
N LYS A 413 -27.18 -32.40 32.18
CA LYS A 413 -27.38 -31.42 33.25
C LYS A 413 -26.17 -30.50 33.33
N PRO A 414 -26.36 -29.17 33.47
CA PRO A 414 -25.24 -28.27 33.64
C PRO A 414 -24.41 -28.73 34.86
N VAL A 415 -23.20 -29.15 34.61
CA VAL A 415 -22.19 -29.36 35.64
C VAL A 415 -21.76 -27.97 36.07
N ASP A 416 -21.99 -27.66 37.34
CA ASP A 416 -21.61 -26.37 37.91
C ASP A 416 -20.09 -26.21 37.80
N MET A 417 -19.66 -25.14 37.15
CA MET A 417 -18.22 -24.90 36.88
C MET A 417 -17.42 -24.74 38.18
N GLU A 418 -18.08 -24.49 39.32
CA GLU A 418 -17.45 -24.46 40.64
C GLU A 418 -17.06 -25.85 41.15
N ASP A 419 -17.75 -26.93 40.73
CA ASP A 419 -17.45 -28.31 41.11
C ASP A 419 -16.27 -28.93 40.36
N LEU A 420 -15.92 -28.39 39.17
CA LEU A 420 -14.81 -28.88 38.37
C LEU A 420 -13.46 -28.30 38.74
N PHE A 421 -13.44 -27.13 39.40
CA PHE A 421 -12.21 -26.45 39.82
C PHE A 421 -12.24 -26.15 41.31
N GLY A 422 -12.49 -27.15 42.13
CA GLY A 422 -12.55 -27.05 43.59
C GLY A 422 -11.49 -26.14 44.21
N GLY A 423 -11.88 -24.89 44.47
CA GLY A 423 -11.00 -23.93 45.12
C GLY A 423 -11.57 -22.53 45.15
N LYS A 424 -12.11 -22.14 46.28
CA LYS A 424 -12.51 -20.76 46.59
C LYS A 424 -11.42 -19.77 46.23
N ALA A 425 -11.63 -18.93 45.21
CA ALA A 425 -10.90 -17.68 45.06
C ALA A 425 -11.88 -16.51 45.15
N LYS A 426 -11.99 -15.93 46.34
CA LYS A 426 -12.54 -14.60 46.55
C LYS A 426 -11.62 -13.57 45.92
N GLY A 427 -12.18 -12.76 45.08
CA GLY A 427 -11.89 -11.36 44.79
C GLY A 427 -10.43 -10.95 44.60
N ALA A 428 -10.07 -10.65 43.35
CA ALA A 428 -9.18 -9.54 43.05
C ALA A 428 -9.37 -9.14 41.59
N LEU A 429 -9.80 -7.91 41.35
CA LEU A 429 -9.67 -7.23 40.04
C LEU A 429 -8.21 -7.30 39.61
N ALA A 430 -7.91 -8.06 38.59
CA ALA A 430 -6.58 -8.06 37.98
C ALA A 430 -6.43 -6.86 37.06
N THR A 431 -5.74 -5.86 37.57
CA THR A 431 -5.15 -4.78 36.75
C THR A 431 -4.17 -5.36 35.76
N ARG A 432 -4.30 -4.94 34.48
CA ARG A 432 -3.38 -5.29 33.39
C ARG A 432 -1.94 -4.91 33.73
N PRO A 433 -0.94 -5.72 33.41
CA PRO A 433 0.45 -5.34 33.59
C PRO A 433 0.86 -4.25 32.60
N VAL A 434 1.29 -3.12 33.15
CA VAL A 434 1.95 -2.05 32.41
C VAL A 434 3.36 -2.53 32.07
N VAL A 435 3.64 -2.73 30.78
CA VAL A 435 5.00 -3.00 30.31
C VAL A 435 5.82 -1.72 30.44
N ARG A 436 6.66 -1.65 31.46
CA ARG A 436 7.69 -0.61 31.61
C ARG A 436 8.79 -0.82 30.55
N ARG A 437 8.88 0.07 29.59
CA ARG A 437 10.05 0.25 28.72
C ARG A 437 11.24 0.70 29.58
N ARG A 438 12.29 -0.12 29.66
CA ARG A 438 13.60 0.30 30.12
C ARG A 438 14.19 1.30 29.13
N GLN A 439 14.36 2.54 29.54
CA GLN A 439 15.28 3.48 28.92
C GLN A 439 16.70 2.97 29.13
N ARG A 440 17.44 2.72 28.07
CA ARG A 440 18.91 2.74 28.07
C ARG A 440 19.32 4.10 27.53
N GLY A 441 20.01 4.83 28.38
CA GLY A 441 20.61 6.10 28.05
C GLY A 441 21.85 5.94 27.16
N LEU A 442 22.18 7.05 26.58
CA LEU A 442 23.26 7.51 25.70
C LEU A 442 22.93 7.47 24.23
#